data_06371c2c2a71497e1ea453f0135dbb41
#
_entry.id   06371c2c2a71497e1ea453f0135dbb41
#
_cell.length_a   1.000
_cell.length_b   1.000
_cell.length_c   1.000
_cell.angle_alpha   90.00
_cell.angle_beta   90.00
_cell.angle_gamma   90.00
#
_symmetry.space_group_name_H-M   'P 1'
#
loop_
_entity.id
_entity.type
_entity.pdbx_description
1 polymer ?
#
loop_
_entity_poly.entity_id
_entity_poly.type
_entity_poly.pdbx_seq_one_letter_code
_entity_poly.pdbx_strand_id
1 'polypeptide(L)'
;MANILNIFNQFPKNYDLTILQTFFAKPFKQENGKWTKPSLSLVAKDNNTGKKHVCEIEDPEYIWFLAKDPDKLTHHYDFLPKDEVEAIQCPNRELEKCIAQATGNMKFFTNNIANGEYRENAKLHTLNQVFFSDQNIEDHYRFWFNRLFKNEIHSVRKAYLDIEVDISDIVGDFPEPGEAPVNVVTYINDGVINTYILRDPKNPLVQEFENQVASGEIERDLRKLIEFAIGDETRQRKFNIFGYNFNVKFFDQEIQLLGSLFRQINTEEPDFLMAWNMAFDIPYLIQRIRNLGYRPESIMCHPDFKLNPKAEYFIDTRMENNYAERGDYAYISAYTVYLDQMIQFASRRKGQSAFASFKLNDIGAQICGVQKLNYHHITTDLAKLPFLDFKTFVFYNIVDVLVQVCIEESTDDIGYIYNSSVLNNTRFSKVHRQTIYLRNKQIDFYFNLGLVVGNNINKTREKPSEKFDGAFVADPNLVNDSVKLKINGIPVFLCDNLVDFDFSSLYPSINREFNLSSPSEIGKIEFEDDKDASSAIIEDIVTQDHLTIGHRWFGLPNYSELVDQVSTLFASGRLSTENEFKVYNKGKLVKPLEVEYNECIPALTRFGSMNMNAIYGERQMPGGL
;
A
#
# COMPACT_ATOMS: atom_id res chain seq x y z
N MET A 1 -1.75 24.91 -13.18
CA MET A 1 -1.39 23.68 -13.94
C MET A 1 -0.05 23.80 -14.68
N ALA A 2 0.28 24.93 -15.26
CA ALA A 2 1.50 25.03 -16.09
C ALA A 2 2.81 24.67 -15.35
N ASN A 3 2.97 25.00 -14.08
CA ASN A 3 4.24 24.79 -13.38
C ASN A 3 4.51 23.33 -12.98
N ILE A 4 3.53 22.60 -12.40
CA ILE A 4 3.75 21.16 -12.07
C ILE A 4 3.98 20.35 -13.34
N LEU A 5 3.23 20.61 -14.41
CA LEU A 5 3.43 19.95 -15.69
C LEU A 5 4.80 20.30 -16.31
N ASN A 6 5.30 21.51 -16.09
CA ASN A 6 6.63 21.94 -16.54
C ASN A 6 7.77 21.23 -15.79
N ILE A 7 7.57 20.83 -14.54
CA ILE A 7 8.56 20.08 -13.76
C ILE A 7 8.86 18.73 -14.45
N PHE A 8 7.84 18.07 -14.99
CA PHE A 8 8.01 16.83 -15.71
C PHE A 8 8.73 16.97 -17.06
N ASN A 9 8.97 18.20 -17.54
CA ASN A 9 9.85 18.43 -18.71
C ASN A 9 11.32 18.06 -18.43
N GLN A 10 11.70 17.80 -17.18
CA GLN A 10 13.00 17.23 -16.84
C GLN A 10 13.10 15.76 -17.30
N PHE A 11 11.97 15.07 -17.44
CA PHE A 11 11.95 13.76 -18.06
C PHE A 11 11.96 13.86 -19.59
N PRO A 12 12.55 12.90 -20.28
CA PRO A 12 12.56 12.85 -21.75
C PRO A 12 11.13 12.74 -22.31
N LYS A 13 10.75 13.64 -23.21
CA LYS A 13 9.35 13.78 -23.71
C LYS A 13 8.84 12.61 -24.57
N ASN A 14 9.73 11.82 -25.13
CA ASN A 14 9.39 10.74 -26.07
C ASN A 14 9.52 9.35 -25.46
N TYR A 15 9.55 9.25 -24.13
CA TYR A 15 9.74 8.00 -23.43
C TYR A 15 8.43 7.42 -22.91
N ASP A 16 8.33 6.12 -22.97
CA ASP A 16 7.33 5.34 -22.26
C ASP A 16 7.82 5.14 -20.81
N LEU A 17 7.38 6.02 -19.90
CA LEU A 17 7.86 6.06 -18.54
C LEU A 17 6.85 5.46 -17.57
N THR A 18 7.33 4.61 -16.68
CA THR A 18 6.58 4.13 -15.51
C THR A 18 7.22 4.66 -14.24
N ILE A 19 6.41 5.24 -13.36
CA ILE A 19 6.87 5.73 -12.07
C ILE A 19 7.13 4.56 -11.13
N LEU A 20 8.38 4.43 -10.65
CA LEU A 20 8.75 3.40 -9.69
C LEU A 20 8.51 3.89 -8.26
N GLN A 21 9.09 5.00 -7.87
CA GLN A 21 8.95 5.48 -6.50
C GLN A 21 8.95 7.00 -6.39
N THR A 22 8.45 7.47 -5.26
CA THR A 22 8.42 8.87 -4.88
C THR A 22 8.93 9.00 -3.45
N PHE A 23 9.74 10.02 -3.20
CA PHE A 23 10.26 10.33 -1.87
C PHE A 23 9.98 11.79 -1.53
N PHE A 24 9.33 12.02 -0.41
CA PHE A 24 9.16 13.35 0.13
C PHE A 24 10.03 13.56 1.37
N ALA A 25 11.03 14.42 1.26
CA ALA A 25 11.87 14.82 2.37
C ALA A 25 11.34 16.10 3.00
N LYS A 26 10.97 15.99 4.29
CA LYS A 26 10.56 17.16 5.09
C LYS A 26 11.75 18.11 5.32
N PRO A 27 11.48 19.40 5.56
CA PRO A 27 12.53 20.33 5.98
C PRO A 27 13.24 19.83 7.24
N PHE A 28 14.54 19.98 7.28
CA PHE A 28 15.33 19.73 8.48
C PHE A 28 16.28 20.88 8.78
N LYS A 29 16.70 20.99 10.02
CA LYS A 29 17.63 22.05 10.46
C LYS A 29 19.05 21.57 10.20
N GLN A 30 19.78 22.30 9.39
CA GLN A 30 21.22 22.06 9.13
C GLN A 30 22.07 22.46 10.34
N GLU A 31 23.32 22.00 10.38
CA GLU A 31 24.30 22.35 11.43
C GLU A 31 24.52 23.86 11.57
N ASN A 32 24.44 24.60 10.47
CA ASN A 32 24.52 26.07 10.44
C ASN A 32 23.25 26.77 10.98
N GLY A 33 22.27 26.02 11.49
CA GLY A 33 21.01 26.53 12.03
C GLY A 33 19.95 26.90 11.01
N LYS A 34 20.23 26.84 9.70
CA LYS A 34 19.25 27.11 8.64
C LYS A 34 18.38 25.88 8.38
N TRP A 35 17.11 26.12 8.11
CA TRP A 35 16.20 25.07 7.63
C TRP A 35 16.38 24.86 6.14
N THR A 36 16.41 23.58 5.73
CA THR A 36 16.27 23.21 4.31
C THR A 36 14.84 23.44 3.86
N LYS A 37 14.63 23.56 2.55
CA LYS A 37 13.30 23.44 1.99
C LYS A 37 12.89 21.97 1.87
N PRO A 38 11.59 21.65 1.86
CA PRO A 38 11.15 20.30 1.55
C PRO A 38 11.55 19.94 0.11
N SER A 39 11.77 18.67 -0.16
CA SER A 39 12.04 18.19 -1.50
C SER A 39 11.25 16.95 -1.84
N LEU A 40 10.96 16.76 -3.11
CA LEU A 40 10.31 15.57 -3.64
C LEU A 40 11.19 14.99 -4.74
N SER A 41 11.52 13.72 -4.65
CA SER A 41 12.23 12.98 -5.69
C SER A 41 11.29 11.97 -6.34
N LEU A 42 11.24 11.96 -7.67
CA LEU A 42 10.45 11.05 -8.47
C LEU A 42 11.38 10.17 -9.29
N VAL A 43 11.26 8.88 -9.16
CA VAL A 43 12.01 7.90 -9.96
C VAL A 43 11.09 7.28 -10.98
N ALA A 44 11.47 7.39 -12.24
CA ALA A 44 10.78 6.77 -13.36
C ALA A 44 11.72 5.90 -14.18
N LYS A 45 11.18 4.78 -14.69
CA LYS A 45 11.87 3.84 -15.58
C LYS A 45 11.37 4.02 -17.00
N ASP A 46 12.27 4.14 -17.94
CA ASP A 46 11.98 4.01 -19.37
C ASP A 46 11.78 2.53 -19.69
N ASN A 47 10.59 2.18 -20.11
CA ASN A 47 10.17 0.82 -20.34
C ASN A 47 10.81 0.19 -21.58
N ASN A 48 11.27 1.02 -22.53
CA ASN A 48 11.93 0.56 -23.75
C ASN A 48 13.41 0.20 -23.52
N THR A 49 14.09 1.02 -22.71
CA THR A 49 15.54 0.89 -22.48
C THR A 49 15.88 0.30 -21.11
N GLY A 50 14.94 0.27 -20.17
CA GLY A 50 15.15 -0.09 -18.78
C GLY A 50 15.90 0.99 -17.97
N LYS A 51 16.32 2.09 -18.61
CA LYS A 51 17.04 3.17 -17.94
C LYS A 51 16.14 3.91 -16.97
N LYS A 52 16.70 4.22 -15.79
CA LYS A 52 16.00 4.98 -14.76
C LYS A 52 16.40 6.44 -14.77
N HIS A 53 15.47 7.29 -14.38
CA HIS A 53 15.63 8.72 -14.30
C HIS A 53 15.07 9.22 -12.99
N VAL A 54 15.77 10.18 -12.36
CA VAL A 54 15.26 10.88 -11.20
C VAL A 54 14.96 12.33 -11.55
N CYS A 55 13.82 12.81 -11.09
CA CYS A 55 13.46 14.23 -11.10
C CYS A 55 13.38 14.69 -9.65
N GLU A 56 14.21 15.64 -9.26
CA GLU A 56 14.23 16.24 -7.93
C GLU A 56 13.61 17.63 -7.95
N ILE A 57 12.69 17.87 -7.03
CA ILE A 57 11.89 19.10 -6.95
C ILE A 57 12.10 19.71 -5.57
N GLU A 58 12.72 20.90 -5.52
CA GLU A 58 12.80 21.69 -4.30
C GLU A 58 11.49 22.47 -4.09
N ASP A 59 10.96 22.44 -2.88
CA ASP A 59 9.73 23.13 -2.47
C ASP A 59 8.53 22.75 -3.38
N PRO A 60 8.12 21.45 -3.40
CA PRO A 60 7.13 20.97 -4.34
C PRO A 60 5.80 21.70 -4.16
N GLU A 61 5.17 22.02 -5.28
CA GLU A 61 3.89 22.71 -5.33
C GLU A 61 2.72 21.69 -5.26
N TYR A 62 1.57 22.18 -4.82
CA TYR A 62 0.33 21.43 -4.74
C TYR A 62 -0.75 22.11 -5.57
N ILE A 63 -1.53 21.34 -6.32
CA ILE A 63 -2.71 21.83 -7.05
C ILE A 63 -3.96 21.33 -6.32
N TRP A 64 -4.81 22.25 -5.93
CA TRP A 64 -6.12 21.99 -5.37
C TRP A 64 -7.18 22.83 -6.08
N PHE A 65 -8.44 22.60 -5.82
CA PHE A 65 -9.50 23.29 -6.54
C PHE A 65 -10.46 23.99 -5.57
N LEU A 66 -10.88 25.19 -5.96
CA LEU A 66 -11.87 25.99 -5.28
C LEU A 66 -13.13 26.08 -6.14
N ALA A 67 -14.31 25.89 -5.56
CA ALA A 67 -15.57 26.07 -6.25
C ALA A 67 -15.75 27.53 -6.67
N LYS A 68 -16.16 27.76 -7.93
CA LYS A 68 -16.37 29.10 -8.47
C LYS A 68 -17.59 29.81 -7.87
N ASP A 69 -18.58 29.05 -7.44
CA ASP A 69 -19.79 29.57 -6.82
C ASP A 69 -20.04 28.85 -5.47
N PRO A 70 -19.36 29.33 -4.40
CA PRO A 70 -19.47 28.71 -3.08
C PRO A 70 -20.89 28.79 -2.48
N ASP A 71 -21.66 29.81 -2.84
CA ASP A 71 -22.99 30.06 -2.28
C ASP A 71 -24.01 29.02 -2.74
N LYS A 72 -23.78 28.37 -3.86
CA LYS A 72 -24.58 27.23 -4.33
C LYS A 72 -24.30 25.95 -3.54
N LEU A 73 -23.16 25.85 -2.87
CA LEU A 73 -22.73 24.65 -2.16
C LEU A 73 -23.36 24.61 -0.77
N THR A 74 -24.45 23.95 -0.66
CA THR A 74 -25.24 23.86 0.57
C THR A 74 -24.77 22.79 1.54
N HIS A 75 -23.97 21.84 1.05
CA HIS A 75 -23.38 20.73 1.77
C HIS A 75 -22.06 20.32 1.12
N HIS A 76 -21.40 19.32 1.69
CA HIS A 76 -20.20 18.78 1.07
C HIS A 76 -20.57 17.89 -0.12
N TYR A 77 -20.00 18.20 -1.27
CA TYR A 77 -20.16 17.39 -2.50
C TYR A 77 -18.99 16.41 -2.63
N ASP A 78 -19.31 15.19 -3.07
CA ASP A 78 -18.29 14.17 -3.31
C ASP A 78 -17.42 14.50 -4.53
N PHE A 79 -17.97 15.29 -5.47
CA PHE A 79 -17.28 15.80 -6.66
C PHE A 79 -18.00 17.01 -7.25
N LEU A 80 -17.28 17.77 -8.07
CA LEU A 80 -17.83 18.83 -8.93
C LEU A 80 -17.27 18.72 -10.35
N PRO A 81 -18.00 19.18 -11.39
CA PRO A 81 -17.49 19.36 -12.73
C PRO A 81 -16.26 20.28 -12.76
N LYS A 82 -15.32 20.01 -13.66
CA LYS A 82 -14.09 20.82 -13.79
C LYS A 82 -14.33 22.26 -14.17
N ASP A 83 -15.39 22.53 -14.89
CA ASP A 83 -15.80 23.88 -15.29
C ASP A 83 -16.43 24.67 -14.14
N GLU A 84 -16.88 24.03 -13.07
CA GLU A 84 -17.41 24.66 -11.87
C GLU A 84 -16.35 24.94 -10.79
N VAL A 85 -15.12 24.54 -11.02
CA VAL A 85 -14.01 24.77 -10.09
C VAL A 85 -12.88 25.55 -10.73
N GLU A 86 -12.11 26.24 -9.90
CA GLU A 86 -10.86 26.91 -10.27
C GLU A 86 -9.67 26.19 -9.65
N ALA A 87 -8.66 25.89 -10.46
CA ALA A 87 -7.42 25.29 -9.99
C ALA A 87 -6.51 26.34 -9.34
N ILE A 88 -6.12 26.10 -8.11
CA ILE A 88 -5.18 26.94 -7.36
C ILE A 88 -3.90 26.15 -7.13
N GLN A 89 -2.75 26.78 -7.36
CA GLN A 89 -1.43 26.19 -7.18
C GLN A 89 -0.66 26.97 -6.13
N CYS A 90 -0.04 26.27 -5.19
CA CYS A 90 0.76 26.88 -4.13
C CYS A 90 1.84 25.89 -3.63
N PRO A 91 2.91 26.38 -2.95
CA PRO A 91 3.85 25.49 -2.29
C PRO A 91 3.14 24.53 -1.31
N ASN A 92 3.47 23.25 -1.35
CA ASN A 92 2.82 22.24 -0.49
C ASN A 92 2.90 22.59 1.00
N ARG A 93 4.00 23.20 1.44
CA ARG A 93 4.18 23.65 2.84
C ARG A 93 3.26 24.80 3.25
N GLU A 94 2.65 25.50 2.29
CA GLU A 94 1.75 26.63 2.51
C GLU A 94 0.30 26.30 2.15
N LEU A 95 -0.01 25.03 1.87
CA LEU A 95 -1.32 24.60 1.36
C LEU A 95 -2.47 25.07 2.25
N GLU A 96 -2.41 24.80 3.55
CA GLU A 96 -3.48 25.17 4.50
C GLU A 96 -3.63 26.70 4.60
N LYS A 97 -2.51 27.42 4.55
CA LYS A 97 -2.54 28.89 4.53
C LYS A 97 -3.18 29.43 3.24
N CYS A 98 -2.85 28.85 2.11
CA CYS A 98 -3.45 29.19 0.82
C CYS A 98 -4.95 28.90 0.82
N ILE A 99 -5.39 27.75 1.34
CA ILE A 99 -6.81 27.42 1.48
C ILE A 99 -7.50 28.45 2.38
N ALA A 100 -6.92 28.75 3.53
CA ALA A 100 -7.50 29.72 4.49
C ALA A 100 -7.64 31.12 3.88
N GLN A 101 -6.67 31.56 3.09
CA GLN A 101 -6.70 32.85 2.40
C GLN A 101 -7.76 32.86 1.29
N ALA A 102 -7.76 31.84 0.42
CA ALA A 102 -8.68 31.76 -0.71
C ALA A 102 -10.15 31.63 -0.27
N THR A 103 -10.40 30.99 0.87
CA THR A 103 -11.75 30.78 1.42
C THR A 103 -12.19 31.82 2.44
N GLY A 104 -11.32 32.78 2.82
CA GLY A 104 -11.60 33.75 3.88
C GLY A 104 -11.64 33.16 5.29
N ASN A 105 -11.16 31.94 5.48
CA ASN A 105 -11.27 31.17 6.73
C ASN A 105 -9.96 31.14 7.54
N MET A 106 -9.27 32.28 7.65
CA MET A 106 -8.02 32.39 8.42
C MET A 106 -8.13 31.99 9.88
N LYS A 107 -9.35 32.00 10.47
CA LYS A 107 -9.59 31.55 11.84
C LYS A 107 -9.27 30.07 12.08
N PHE A 108 -9.26 29.24 11.05
CA PHE A 108 -8.92 27.82 11.13
C PHE A 108 -7.43 27.54 10.85
N PHE A 109 -6.67 28.55 10.47
CA PHE A 109 -5.26 28.38 10.18
C PHE A 109 -4.39 28.67 11.40
N THR A 110 -3.46 27.78 11.70
CA THR A 110 -2.43 27.98 12.71
C THR A 110 -1.07 27.54 12.22
N ASN A 111 -0.04 28.31 12.56
CA ASN A 111 1.35 27.95 12.32
C ASN A 111 1.93 27.06 13.44
N ASN A 112 1.20 26.88 14.52
CA ASN A 112 1.71 26.24 15.73
C ASN A 112 1.46 24.72 15.72
N ILE A 113 2.29 24.00 14.94
CA ILE A 113 2.20 22.54 14.83
C ILE A 113 2.60 21.82 16.13
N ALA A 114 3.31 22.50 17.04
CA ALA A 114 3.92 21.89 18.23
C ALA A 114 2.92 21.44 19.31
N ASN A 115 1.72 22.00 19.34
CA ASN A 115 0.75 21.81 20.45
C ASN A 115 -0.47 20.94 20.09
N GLY A 116 -0.42 20.14 19.05
CA GLY A 116 -1.55 19.28 18.66
C GLY A 116 -2.69 20.01 17.95
N GLU A 117 -2.53 21.28 17.61
CA GLU A 117 -3.49 22.11 16.86
C GLU A 117 -3.58 21.73 15.37
N TYR A 118 -2.93 20.66 14.98
CA TYR A 118 -3.04 20.05 13.64
C TYR A 118 -4.51 19.76 13.24
N ARG A 119 -5.39 19.60 14.21
CA ARG A 119 -6.83 19.38 13.98
C ARG A 119 -7.54 20.61 13.43
N GLU A 120 -7.11 21.82 13.77
CA GLU A 120 -7.74 23.05 13.26
C GLU A 120 -7.45 23.23 11.76
N ASN A 121 -6.21 23.05 11.33
CA ASN A 121 -5.86 23.11 9.91
C ASN A 121 -6.60 22.04 9.10
N ALA A 122 -6.88 20.86 9.68
CA ALA A 122 -7.64 19.81 9.01
C ALA A 122 -9.08 20.27 8.66
N LYS A 123 -9.66 21.22 9.41
CA LYS A 123 -10.98 21.78 9.11
C LYS A 123 -11.01 22.56 7.79
N LEU A 124 -9.88 23.09 7.36
CA LEU A 124 -9.77 23.81 6.08
C LEU A 124 -10.05 22.89 4.88
N HIS A 125 -9.61 21.62 4.98
CA HIS A 125 -9.86 20.62 3.93
C HIS A 125 -11.30 20.13 3.88
N THR A 126 -12.10 20.39 4.93
CA THR A 126 -13.51 19.97 5.01
C THR A 126 -14.50 21.06 4.65
N LEU A 127 -14.03 22.23 4.23
CA LEU A 127 -14.88 23.30 3.71
C LEU A 127 -15.55 22.84 2.42
N ASN A 128 -16.86 23.10 2.27
CA ASN A 128 -17.65 22.65 1.14
C ASN A 128 -17.11 23.09 -0.22
N GLN A 129 -16.40 24.21 -0.26
CA GLN A 129 -15.85 24.82 -1.48
C GLN A 129 -14.44 24.33 -1.84
N VAL A 130 -13.84 23.43 -1.03
CA VAL A 130 -12.45 22.98 -1.20
C VAL A 130 -12.42 21.54 -1.69
N PHE A 131 -11.75 21.31 -2.81
CA PHE A 131 -11.66 20.01 -3.48
C PHE A 131 -10.22 19.60 -3.72
N PHE A 132 -9.94 18.30 -3.70
CA PHE A 132 -8.67 17.69 -4.08
C PHE A 132 -7.45 18.23 -3.29
N SER A 133 -7.63 18.62 -2.03
CA SER A 133 -6.56 19.21 -1.20
C SER A 133 -6.00 18.27 -0.13
N ASP A 134 -6.53 17.06 0.05
CA ASP A 134 -6.16 16.13 1.15
C ASP A 134 -5.38 14.90 0.68
N GLN A 135 -4.98 14.84 -0.57
CA GLN A 135 -4.11 13.80 -1.09
C GLN A 135 -2.67 13.98 -0.58
N ASN A 136 -1.99 12.88 -0.29
CA ASN A 136 -0.57 12.96 0.05
C ASN A 136 0.24 13.49 -1.14
N ILE A 137 1.25 14.33 -0.88
CA ILE A 137 2.04 14.98 -1.93
C ILE A 137 2.71 14.00 -2.91
N GLU A 138 3.16 12.85 -2.44
CA GLU A 138 3.78 11.83 -3.29
C GLU A 138 2.75 11.19 -4.23
N ASP A 139 1.55 10.86 -3.71
CA ASP A 139 0.44 10.33 -4.51
C ASP A 139 -0.11 11.41 -5.47
N HIS A 140 -0.10 12.68 -5.05
CA HIS A 140 -0.49 13.82 -5.87
C HIS A 140 0.41 13.98 -7.11
N TYR A 141 1.73 13.87 -6.94
CA TYR A 141 2.66 13.93 -8.08
C TYR A 141 2.58 12.70 -8.98
N ARG A 142 2.32 11.51 -8.41
CA ARG A 142 2.02 10.30 -9.19
C ARG A 142 0.78 10.48 -10.06
N PHE A 143 -0.27 11.08 -9.50
CA PHE A 143 -1.49 11.39 -10.23
C PHE A 143 -1.21 12.31 -11.44
N TRP A 144 -0.43 13.39 -11.27
CA TRP A 144 -0.08 14.29 -12.37
C TRP A 144 0.88 13.66 -13.37
N PHE A 145 1.81 12.82 -12.93
CA PHE A 145 2.70 12.06 -13.80
C PHE A 145 1.89 11.17 -14.76
N ASN A 146 0.90 10.46 -14.28
CA ASN A 146 0.07 9.57 -15.09
C ASN A 146 -0.81 10.31 -16.13
N ARG A 147 -0.92 11.64 -16.04
CA ARG A 147 -1.56 12.48 -17.07
C ARG A 147 -0.66 12.75 -18.27
N LEU A 148 0.63 12.59 -18.12
CA LEU A 148 1.63 12.91 -19.13
C LEU A 148 2.29 11.67 -19.74
N PHE A 149 2.39 10.59 -18.98
CA PHE A 149 3.05 9.36 -19.36
C PHE A 149 2.08 8.19 -19.26
N LYS A 150 2.29 7.16 -20.08
CA LYS A 150 1.38 6.02 -20.13
C LYS A 150 1.33 5.21 -18.84
N ASN A 151 2.46 5.13 -18.12
CA ASN A 151 2.59 4.39 -16.88
C ASN A 151 2.06 2.95 -16.99
N GLU A 152 2.59 2.19 -17.94
CA GLU A 152 2.18 0.80 -18.22
C GLU A 152 2.92 -0.20 -17.33
N ILE A 153 2.35 -1.39 -17.20
CA ILE A 153 2.97 -2.51 -16.48
C ILE A 153 4.03 -3.16 -17.36
N HIS A 154 5.23 -3.31 -16.84
CA HIS A 154 6.35 -3.97 -17.50
C HIS A 154 7.03 -4.98 -16.58
N SER A 155 7.89 -5.82 -17.14
CA SER A 155 8.72 -6.72 -16.36
C SER A 155 9.65 -5.96 -15.41
N VAL A 156 9.83 -6.50 -14.22
CA VAL A 156 10.66 -5.91 -13.17
C VAL A 156 11.84 -6.80 -12.83
N ARG A 157 13.00 -6.19 -12.53
CA ARG A 157 14.18 -6.88 -12.03
C ARG A 157 14.13 -6.94 -10.51
N LYS A 158 14.26 -8.14 -9.98
CA LYS A 158 14.16 -8.45 -8.55
C LYS A 158 15.51 -8.87 -8.02
N ALA A 159 15.98 -8.26 -6.95
CA ALA A 159 17.20 -8.62 -6.24
C ALA A 159 16.89 -8.98 -4.78
N TYR A 160 17.79 -9.72 -4.16
CA TYR A 160 17.60 -10.28 -2.81
C TYR A 160 18.85 -10.09 -1.99
N LEU A 161 18.68 -9.87 -0.69
CA LEU A 161 19.75 -9.60 0.26
C LEU A 161 19.52 -10.35 1.56
N ASP A 162 20.62 -10.77 2.18
CA ASP A 162 20.67 -11.23 3.56
C ASP A 162 22.05 -10.93 4.14
N ILE A 163 22.12 -10.62 5.44
CA ILE A 163 23.37 -10.30 6.14
C ILE A 163 23.58 -11.23 7.31
N GLU A 164 24.84 -11.58 7.57
CA GLU A 164 25.28 -12.24 8.79
C GLU A 164 26.22 -11.32 9.56
N VAL A 165 26.12 -11.37 10.89
CA VAL A 165 26.90 -10.53 11.78
C VAL A 165 27.70 -11.39 12.76
N ASP A 166 28.87 -10.89 13.19
CA ASP A 166 29.71 -11.60 14.15
C ASP A 166 29.18 -11.42 15.57
N ILE A 167 28.42 -12.41 16.03
CA ILE A 167 27.83 -12.43 17.37
C ILE A 167 28.67 -13.16 18.41
N SER A 168 29.94 -13.50 18.10
CA SER A 168 30.79 -14.28 18.98
C SER A 168 31.08 -13.61 20.32
N ASP A 169 31.13 -12.29 20.34
CA ASP A 169 31.41 -11.47 21.53
C ASP A 169 30.15 -10.83 22.14
N ILE A 170 28.96 -11.16 21.62
CA ILE A 170 27.68 -10.57 22.07
C ILE A 170 27.19 -11.27 23.35
N VAL A 171 26.82 -10.47 24.34
CA VAL A 171 26.19 -10.94 25.56
C VAL A 171 24.67 -10.89 25.41
N GLY A 172 24.06 -12.00 25.01
CA GLY A 172 22.63 -12.12 24.77
C GLY A 172 22.37 -12.96 23.52
N ASP A 173 21.08 -13.17 23.21
CA ASP A 173 20.68 -14.00 22.08
C ASP A 173 20.62 -13.23 20.75
N PHE A 174 20.65 -11.88 20.78
CA PHE A 174 20.46 -11.06 19.59
C PHE A 174 21.23 -9.72 19.70
N PRO A 175 21.99 -9.30 18.68
CA PRO A 175 22.75 -8.06 18.71
C PRO A 175 21.85 -6.84 18.56
N GLU A 176 22.20 -5.74 19.24
CA GLU A 176 21.60 -4.44 18.98
C GLU A 176 21.97 -3.94 17.56
N PRO A 177 21.14 -3.08 16.94
CA PRO A 177 21.42 -2.58 15.60
C PRO A 177 22.81 -1.96 15.47
N GLY A 178 23.65 -2.54 14.61
CA GLY A 178 25.01 -2.07 14.34
C GLY A 178 26.06 -2.41 15.40
N GLU A 179 25.75 -3.21 16.41
CA GLU A 179 26.65 -3.56 17.51
C GLU A 179 27.88 -4.35 17.04
N ALA A 180 27.64 -5.40 16.27
CA ALA A 180 28.69 -6.30 15.79
C ALA A 180 29.08 -6.05 14.31
N PRO A 181 30.28 -6.48 13.89
CA PRO A 181 30.67 -6.41 12.49
C PRO A 181 29.78 -7.27 11.58
N VAL A 182 29.48 -6.77 10.39
CA VAL A 182 28.89 -7.56 9.32
C VAL A 182 29.97 -8.39 8.67
N ASN A 183 29.92 -9.70 8.82
CA ASN A 183 30.98 -10.60 8.37
C ASN A 183 30.69 -11.29 7.03
N VAL A 184 29.43 -11.57 6.71
CA VAL A 184 29.02 -12.12 5.40
C VAL A 184 27.76 -11.41 4.91
N VAL A 185 27.73 -11.08 3.62
CA VAL A 185 26.54 -10.55 2.95
C VAL A 185 26.37 -11.30 1.64
N THR A 186 25.18 -11.81 1.39
CA THR A 186 24.83 -12.35 0.09
C THR A 186 23.79 -11.47 -0.59
N TYR A 187 24.11 -11.08 -1.83
CA TYR A 187 23.26 -10.30 -2.72
C TYR A 187 23.08 -11.05 -4.04
N ILE A 188 21.83 -11.33 -4.40
CA ILE A 188 21.50 -12.03 -5.64
C ILE A 188 20.73 -11.08 -6.56
N ASN A 189 21.22 -10.93 -7.79
CA ASN A 189 20.56 -10.18 -8.86
C ASN A 189 20.88 -10.80 -10.21
N ASP A 190 19.90 -10.87 -11.11
CA ASP A 190 20.03 -11.34 -12.49
C ASP A 190 20.80 -12.69 -12.63
N GLY A 191 20.55 -13.63 -11.72
CA GLY A 191 21.17 -14.95 -11.74
C GLY A 191 22.65 -14.95 -11.29
N VAL A 192 23.10 -13.90 -10.59
CA VAL A 192 24.43 -13.83 -10.00
C VAL A 192 24.34 -13.80 -8.48
N ILE A 193 24.95 -14.79 -7.83
CA ILE A 193 25.13 -14.85 -6.39
C ILE A 193 26.41 -14.11 -6.05
N ASN A 194 26.31 -12.91 -5.49
CA ASN A 194 27.46 -12.15 -5.01
C ASN A 194 27.55 -12.27 -3.50
N THR A 195 28.65 -12.84 -3.01
CA THR A 195 28.90 -12.96 -1.58
C THR A 195 30.10 -12.10 -1.19
N TYR A 196 29.91 -11.25 -0.20
CA TYR A 196 30.90 -10.32 0.34
C TYR A 196 31.32 -10.81 1.71
N ILE A 197 32.61 -10.98 1.94
CA ILE A 197 33.18 -11.59 3.15
C ILE A 197 34.17 -10.63 3.76
N LEU A 198 34.00 -10.35 5.06
CA LEU A 198 34.97 -9.64 5.85
C LEU A 198 36.04 -10.66 6.34
N ARG A 199 37.31 -10.39 6.04
CA ARG A 199 38.39 -11.21 6.60
C ARG A 199 38.50 -10.97 8.10
N ASP A 200 38.50 -12.06 8.85
CA ASP A 200 38.83 -12.05 10.26
C ASP A 200 40.22 -12.68 10.46
N PRO A 201 41.24 -11.87 10.83
CA PRO A 201 42.58 -12.40 11.06
C PRO A 201 42.68 -13.43 12.20
N LYS A 202 41.65 -13.46 13.06
CA LYS A 202 41.58 -14.42 14.18
C LYS A 202 40.98 -15.76 13.75
N ASN A 203 40.33 -15.82 12.59
CA ASN A 203 39.69 -17.03 12.10
C ASN A 203 40.44 -17.59 10.87
N PRO A 204 41.29 -18.60 11.03
CA PRO A 204 42.08 -19.18 9.92
C PRO A 204 41.19 -19.86 8.86
N LEU A 205 39.97 -20.25 9.20
CA LEU A 205 39.05 -20.89 8.26
C LEU A 205 38.58 -19.92 7.15
N VAL A 206 38.61 -18.61 7.38
CA VAL A 206 38.32 -17.60 6.35
C VAL A 206 39.41 -17.66 5.26
N GLN A 207 40.69 -17.75 5.63
CA GLN A 207 41.79 -17.88 4.66
C GLN A 207 41.75 -19.21 3.92
N GLU A 208 41.36 -20.29 4.58
CA GLU A 208 41.18 -21.60 3.95
C GLU A 208 40.05 -21.53 2.93
N PHE A 209 38.92 -20.92 3.28
CA PHE A 209 37.79 -20.71 2.38
C PHE A 209 38.18 -19.86 1.17
N GLU A 210 38.98 -18.80 1.35
CA GLU A 210 39.48 -17.98 0.22
C GLU A 210 40.32 -18.79 -0.75
N ASN A 211 41.20 -19.69 -0.23
CA ASN A 211 41.97 -20.60 -1.06
C ASN A 211 41.08 -21.60 -1.83
N GLN A 212 40.05 -22.11 -1.18
CA GLN A 212 39.07 -23.02 -1.82
C GLN A 212 38.24 -22.30 -2.89
N VAL A 213 37.90 -21.01 -2.69
CA VAL A 213 37.27 -20.17 -3.75
C VAL A 213 38.21 -20.06 -4.95
N ALA A 214 39.48 -19.72 -4.71
CA ALA A 214 40.47 -19.58 -5.78
C ALA A 214 40.71 -20.88 -6.59
N SER A 215 40.53 -22.04 -5.96
CA SER A 215 40.66 -23.37 -6.62
C SER A 215 39.37 -23.80 -7.38
N GLY A 216 38.29 -23.07 -7.23
CA GLY A 216 36.95 -23.42 -7.78
C GLY A 216 36.27 -24.58 -7.01
N GLU A 217 36.78 -24.95 -5.85
CA GLU A 217 36.16 -25.99 -5.00
C GLU A 217 34.80 -25.53 -4.46
N ILE A 218 34.75 -24.30 -3.95
CA ILE A 218 33.54 -23.74 -3.34
C ILE A 218 32.40 -23.68 -4.36
N GLU A 219 32.66 -23.28 -5.60
CA GLU A 219 31.60 -23.23 -6.62
C GLU A 219 31.04 -24.63 -6.91
N ARG A 220 31.89 -25.65 -7.00
CA ARG A 220 31.44 -27.04 -7.20
C ARG A 220 30.62 -27.56 -6.03
N ASP A 221 31.03 -27.27 -4.81
CA ASP A 221 30.35 -27.73 -3.61
C ASP A 221 29.00 -26.96 -3.41
N LEU A 222 28.99 -25.67 -3.71
CA LEU A 222 27.75 -24.88 -3.70
C LEU A 222 26.73 -25.42 -4.72
N ARG A 223 27.16 -25.75 -5.94
CA ARG A 223 26.26 -26.32 -6.95
C ARG A 223 25.66 -27.64 -6.47
N LYS A 224 26.47 -28.54 -5.89
CA LYS A 224 25.97 -29.80 -5.29
C LYS A 224 24.99 -29.55 -4.15
N LEU A 225 25.32 -28.57 -3.30
CA LEU A 225 24.44 -28.20 -2.18
C LEU A 225 23.10 -27.68 -2.67
N ILE A 226 23.09 -26.81 -3.66
CA ILE A 226 21.87 -26.28 -4.27
C ILE A 226 21.02 -27.42 -4.86
N GLU A 227 21.64 -28.33 -5.60
CA GLU A 227 21.00 -29.53 -6.14
C GLU A 227 20.36 -30.38 -5.02
N PHE A 228 21.05 -30.55 -3.91
CA PHE A 228 20.54 -31.31 -2.77
C PHE A 228 19.48 -30.56 -1.97
N ALA A 229 19.68 -29.28 -1.66
CA ALA A 229 18.80 -28.49 -0.79
C ALA A 229 17.47 -28.15 -1.48
N ILE A 230 17.48 -27.97 -2.78
CA ILE A 230 16.26 -27.64 -3.56
C ILE A 230 15.59 -28.89 -4.14
N GLY A 231 16.24 -29.98 -4.20
CA GLY A 231 15.95 -31.35 -3.87
C GLY A 231 15.20 -32.26 -4.81
N ASP A 232 14.61 -31.90 -5.94
CA ASP A 232 14.23 -32.87 -6.97
C ASP A 232 14.21 -32.26 -8.37
N GLU A 233 14.25 -33.09 -9.40
CA GLU A 233 14.25 -32.65 -10.81
C GLU A 233 13.06 -31.75 -11.14
N THR A 234 11.93 -31.92 -10.49
CA THR A 234 10.72 -31.13 -10.70
C THR A 234 10.86 -29.72 -10.15
N ARG A 235 11.50 -29.56 -9.00
CA ARG A 235 11.79 -28.26 -8.39
C ARG A 235 12.92 -27.54 -9.11
N GLN A 236 13.96 -28.27 -9.53
CA GLN A 236 15.05 -27.72 -10.35
C GLN A 236 14.52 -27.05 -11.62
N ARG A 237 13.52 -27.64 -12.29
CA ARG A 237 12.88 -27.05 -13.46
C ARG A 237 11.99 -25.84 -13.12
N LYS A 238 11.45 -25.77 -11.90
CA LYS A 238 10.58 -24.69 -11.43
C LYS A 238 11.39 -23.44 -11.05
N PHE A 239 12.53 -23.63 -10.37
CA PHE A 239 13.37 -22.55 -9.91
C PHE A 239 14.62 -22.47 -10.79
N ASN A 240 14.75 -21.44 -11.61
CA ASN A 240 15.87 -21.29 -12.54
C ASN A 240 17.15 -20.79 -11.85
N ILE A 241 17.52 -21.42 -10.72
CA ILE A 241 18.71 -21.07 -9.92
C ILE A 241 19.96 -21.90 -10.25
N PHE A 242 19.82 -22.99 -10.99
CA PHE A 242 20.94 -23.88 -11.32
C PHE A 242 21.92 -23.28 -12.31
N GLY A 243 21.48 -22.31 -13.11
CA GLY A 243 22.33 -21.55 -14.03
C GLY A 243 23.01 -20.34 -13.39
N TYR A 244 22.86 -20.14 -12.08
CA TYR A 244 23.40 -18.96 -11.40
C TYR A 244 24.93 -18.99 -11.37
N ASN A 245 25.52 -17.82 -11.59
CA ASN A 245 26.96 -17.61 -11.42
C ASN A 245 27.26 -17.27 -9.96
N PHE A 246 28.44 -17.69 -9.51
CA PHE A 246 28.90 -17.43 -8.15
C PHE A 246 30.10 -16.51 -8.14
N ASN A 247 30.05 -15.45 -7.35
CA ASN A 247 31.10 -14.44 -7.23
C ASN A 247 31.33 -14.11 -5.76
N VAL A 248 32.58 -14.26 -5.29
CA VAL A 248 32.97 -13.98 -3.91
C VAL A 248 33.98 -12.85 -3.88
N LYS A 249 33.81 -11.92 -2.97
CA LYS A 249 34.74 -10.80 -2.72
C LYS A 249 35.12 -10.74 -1.26
N PHE A 250 36.40 -10.64 -1.02
CA PHE A 250 36.98 -10.55 0.34
C PHE A 250 37.47 -9.14 0.64
N PHE A 251 37.26 -8.70 1.88
CA PHE A 251 37.60 -7.35 2.32
C PHE A 251 38.29 -7.38 3.67
N ASP A 252 39.32 -6.52 3.82
CA ASP A 252 40.06 -6.35 5.10
C ASP A 252 39.36 -5.31 6.01
N GLN A 253 38.50 -4.47 5.45
CA GLN A 253 37.77 -3.44 6.17
C GLN A 253 36.27 -3.51 5.88
N GLU A 254 35.50 -3.53 6.92
CA GLU A 254 34.05 -3.65 6.83
C GLU A 254 33.39 -2.53 5.99
N ILE A 255 33.87 -1.29 6.14
CA ILE A 255 33.34 -0.17 5.34
C ILE A 255 33.60 -0.34 3.83
N GLN A 256 34.66 -1.03 3.43
CA GLN A 256 34.94 -1.36 2.03
C GLN A 256 33.97 -2.43 1.52
N LEU A 257 33.63 -3.41 2.38
CA LEU A 257 32.62 -4.42 2.10
C LEU A 257 31.27 -3.74 1.85
N LEU A 258 30.79 -2.95 2.81
CA LEU A 258 29.51 -2.24 2.73
C LEU A 258 29.49 -1.26 1.54
N GLY A 259 30.55 -0.50 1.32
CA GLY A 259 30.68 0.39 0.18
C GLY A 259 30.69 -0.33 -1.17
N SER A 260 31.27 -1.54 -1.24
CA SER A 260 31.27 -2.38 -2.44
C SER A 260 29.86 -2.92 -2.74
N LEU A 261 29.16 -3.37 -1.71
CA LEU A 261 27.77 -3.85 -1.81
C LEU A 261 26.85 -2.75 -2.39
N PHE A 262 26.79 -1.60 -1.74
CA PHE A 262 25.89 -0.53 -2.18
C PHE A 262 26.30 0.10 -3.52
N ARG A 263 27.58 0.15 -3.82
CA ARG A 263 28.06 0.54 -5.15
C ARG A 263 27.58 -0.43 -6.23
N GLN A 264 27.60 -1.74 -5.96
CA GLN A 264 27.10 -2.73 -6.90
C GLN A 264 25.59 -2.60 -7.08
N ILE A 265 24.81 -2.49 -6.01
CA ILE A 265 23.36 -2.26 -6.07
C ILE A 265 23.05 -0.99 -6.89
N ASN A 266 23.74 0.11 -6.62
CA ASN A 266 23.58 1.38 -7.33
C ASN A 266 24.06 1.36 -8.79
N THR A 267 24.94 0.42 -9.16
CA THR A 267 25.41 0.24 -10.55
C THR A 267 24.47 -0.66 -11.34
N GLU A 268 23.96 -1.70 -10.70
CA GLU A 268 23.06 -2.66 -11.34
C GLU A 268 21.60 -2.15 -11.38
N GLU A 269 21.23 -1.30 -10.44
CA GLU A 269 19.90 -0.67 -10.33
C GLU A 269 18.75 -1.68 -10.49
N PRO A 270 18.64 -2.77 -9.70
CA PRO A 270 17.45 -3.61 -9.74
C PRO A 270 16.21 -2.75 -9.43
N ASP A 271 15.04 -3.15 -9.93
CA ASP A 271 13.80 -2.41 -9.64
C ASP A 271 13.42 -2.57 -8.17
N PHE A 272 13.55 -3.79 -7.66
CA PHE A 272 13.29 -4.12 -6.26
C PHE A 272 14.47 -4.85 -5.63
N LEU A 273 14.79 -4.49 -4.39
CA LEU A 273 15.67 -5.23 -3.50
C LEU A 273 14.87 -5.70 -2.30
N MET A 274 14.89 -6.99 -2.06
CA MET A 274 14.14 -7.65 -1.00
C MET A 274 15.07 -8.25 0.05
N ALA A 275 14.62 -8.24 1.31
CA ALA A 275 15.15 -9.04 2.38
C ALA A 275 13.98 -9.64 3.17
N TRP A 276 14.18 -10.81 3.77
CA TRP A 276 13.19 -11.43 4.64
C TRP A 276 13.31 -10.86 6.04
N ASN A 277 12.30 -10.10 6.49
CA ASN A 277 12.35 -9.30 7.70
C ASN A 277 13.39 -8.16 7.62
N MET A 278 13.28 -7.37 6.56
CA MET A 278 14.16 -6.23 6.27
C MET A 278 14.28 -5.23 7.45
N ALA A 279 13.34 -5.28 8.41
CA ALA A 279 13.39 -4.51 9.64
C ALA A 279 14.62 -4.83 10.51
N PHE A 280 15.29 -5.94 10.27
CA PHE A 280 16.61 -6.24 10.84
C PHE A 280 17.73 -5.70 9.96
N ASP A 281 17.82 -6.14 8.70
CA ASP A 281 18.98 -5.91 7.82
C ASP A 281 19.28 -4.42 7.60
N ILE A 282 18.29 -3.67 7.12
CA ILE A 282 18.52 -2.27 6.73
C ILE A 282 18.78 -1.35 7.92
N PRO A 283 18.03 -1.39 9.02
CA PRO A 283 18.37 -0.63 10.23
C PRO A 283 19.75 -1.00 10.79
N TYR A 284 20.11 -2.29 10.75
CA TYR A 284 21.40 -2.75 11.18
C TYR A 284 22.53 -2.14 10.36
N LEU A 285 22.45 -2.20 9.03
CA LEU A 285 23.41 -1.62 8.11
C LEU A 285 23.52 -0.09 8.27
N ILE A 286 22.39 0.60 8.40
CA ILE A 286 22.36 2.05 8.64
C ILE A 286 23.13 2.40 9.92
N GLN A 287 22.81 1.72 11.01
CA GLN A 287 23.45 2.01 12.30
C GLN A 287 24.93 1.57 12.30
N ARG A 288 25.25 0.45 11.64
CA ARG A 288 26.63 -0.01 11.52
C ARG A 288 27.53 0.97 10.77
N ILE A 289 27.05 1.51 9.65
CA ILE A 289 27.76 2.55 8.90
C ILE A 289 28.03 3.78 9.79
N ARG A 290 27.05 4.19 10.61
CA ARG A 290 27.24 5.28 11.59
C ARG A 290 28.30 4.96 12.64
N ASN A 291 28.26 3.74 13.20
CA ASN A 291 29.23 3.29 14.19
C ASN A 291 30.65 3.20 13.63
N LEU A 292 30.78 2.97 12.32
CA LEU A 292 32.06 3.04 11.61
C LEU A 292 32.52 4.47 11.30
N GLY A 293 31.76 5.51 11.70
CA GLY A 293 32.10 6.92 11.53
C GLY A 293 31.70 7.52 10.17
N TYR A 294 30.83 6.86 9.41
CA TYR A 294 30.37 7.33 8.10
C TYR A 294 28.89 7.71 8.10
N ARG A 295 28.51 8.56 7.16
CA ARG A 295 27.11 8.89 6.93
C ARG A 295 26.47 7.82 6.04
N PRO A 296 25.36 7.19 6.47
CA PRO A 296 24.68 6.17 5.67
C PRO A 296 24.30 6.67 4.26
N GLU A 297 23.90 7.93 4.15
CA GLU A 297 23.53 8.52 2.86
C GLU A 297 24.69 8.52 1.86
N SER A 298 25.93 8.69 2.33
CA SER A 298 27.12 8.69 1.47
C SER A 298 27.51 7.30 0.94
N ILE A 299 27.02 6.24 1.56
CA ILE A 299 27.32 4.85 1.22
C ILE A 299 26.14 4.20 0.46
N MET A 300 24.91 4.41 0.95
CA MET A 300 23.72 3.69 0.49
C MET A 300 23.00 4.41 -0.64
N CYS A 301 22.99 5.75 -0.66
CA CYS A 301 22.26 6.52 -1.65
C CYS A 301 22.96 6.54 -3.02
N HIS A 302 22.15 6.65 -4.08
CA HIS A 302 22.70 6.82 -5.42
C HIS A 302 23.19 8.27 -5.61
N PRO A 303 24.34 8.51 -6.29
CA PRO A 303 24.93 9.85 -6.45
C PRO A 303 24.08 10.86 -7.20
N ASP A 304 23.09 10.42 -7.98
CA ASP A 304 22.19 11.29 -8.72
C ASP A 304 21.18 12.02 -7.82
N PHE A 305 20.94 11.50 -6.60
CA PHE A 305 20.07 12.14 -5.62
C PHE A 305 20.85 13.20 -4.84
N LYS A 306 20.61 14.46 -5.15
CA LYS A 306 21.36 15.61 -4.63
C LYS A 306 20.59 16.43 -3.61
N LEU A 307 19.24 16.43 -3.73
CA LEU A 307 18.39 17.17 -2.82
C LEU A 307 17.96 16.30 -1.64
N ASN A 308 18.56 16.56 -0.46
CA ASN A 308 18.22 15.90 0.80
C ASN A 308 18.22 14.36 0.72
N PRO A 309 19.32 13.70 0.27
CA PRO A 309 19.37 12.25 0.22
C PRO A 309 19.14 11.64 1.60
N LYS A 310 18.38 10.55 1.64
CA LYS A 310 17.96 9.86 2.87
C LYS A 310 18.34 8.39 2.83
N ALA A 311 18.79 7.88 3.96
CA ALA A 311 18.98 6.47 4.24
C ALA A 311 18.37 6.17 5.61
N GLU A 312 17.08 5.88 5.63
CA GLU A 312 16.26 5.69 6.83
C GLU A 312 15.36 4.47 6.66
N TYR A 313 15.01 3.84 7.75
CA TYR A 313 14.00 2.78 7.78
C TYR A 313 12.94 3.11 8.81
N PHE A 314 11.69 3.02 8.42
CA PHE A 314 10.54 3.25 9.28
C PHE A 314 9.91 1.92 9.70
N ILE A 315 9.78 1.69 11.01
CA ILE A 315 9.10 0.54 11.60
C ILE A 315 7.74 1.01 12.14
N ASP A 316 6.65 0.37 11.70
CA ASP A 316 5.30 0.64 12.23
C ASP A 316 5.08 -0.11 13.55
N THR A 317 5.51 0.50 14.64
CA THR A 317 5.41 -0.07 16.00
C THR A 317 3.97 -0.28 16.48
N ARG A 318 2.97 0.37 15.82
CA ARG A 318 1.55 0.21 16.18
C ARG A 318 1.01 -1.15 15.76
N MET A 319 1.66 -1.81 14.82
CA MET A 319 1.26 -3.09 14.23
C MET A 319 2.33 -4.17 14.42
N GLU A 320 3.13 -4.06 15.49
CA GLU A 320 4.31 -4.91 15.71
C GLU A 320 4.02 -6.41 15.60
N ASN A 321 2.90 -6.85 16.14
CA ASN A 321 2.49 -8.26 16.15
C ASN A 321 1.60 -8.67 14.97
N ASN A 322 1.35 -7.77 14.02
CA ASN A 322 0.49 -8.05 12.86
C ASN A 322 1.22 -7.72 11.56
N TYR A 323 2.01 -8.67 11.08
CA TYR A 323 2.80 -8.52 9.85
C TYR A 323 1.95 -8.16 8.62
N ALA A 324 0.70 -8.65 8.54
CA ALA A 324 -0.20 -8.35 7.44
C ALA A 324 -0.66 -6.88 7.38
N GLU A 325 -0.56 -6.15 8.48
CA GLU A 325 -0.94 -4.74 8.61
C GLU A 325 0.25 -3.80 8.82
N ARG A 326 1.45 -4.33 8.99
CA ARG A 326 2.65 -3.51 9.17
C ARG A 326 2.90 -2.65 7.95
N GLY A 327 3.18 -1.39 8.21
CA GLY A 327 3.48 -0.40 7.18
C GLY A 327 4.94 0.01 7.16
N ASP A 328 5.86 -0.91 7.45
CA ASP A 328 7.29 -0.66 7.40
C ASP A 328 7.74 -0.29 5.99
N TYR A 329 8.70 0.60 5.89
CA TYR A 329 9.30 0.95 4.61
C TYR A 329 10.71 1.48 4.77
N ALA A 330 11.55 1.18 3.80
CA ALA A 330 12.86 1.79 3.64
C ALA A 330 12.75 3.11 2.86
N TYR A 331 13.42 4.12 3.34
CA TYR A 331 13.53 5.42 2.72
C TYR A 331 15.00 5.63 2.31
N ILE A 332 15.38 5.05 1.18
CA ILE A 332 16.73 5.13 0.63
C ILE A 332 16.65 5.83 -0.72
N SER A 333 17.36 6.95 -0.85
CA SER A 333 17.41 7.75 -2.07
C SER A 333 18.26 7.04 -3.12
N ALA A 334 17.63 6.11 -3.86
CA ALA A 334 18.25 5.28 -4.89
C ALA A 334 17.25 4.96 -6.00
N TYR A 335 17.72 4.41 -7.11
CA TYR A 335 16.87 3.91 -8.18
C TYR A 335 16.16 2.58 -7.84
N THR A 336 16.63 1.90 -6.80
CA THR A 336 16.10 0.62 -6.32
C THR A 336 15.09 0.83 -5.21
N VAL A 337 13.96 0.15 -5.28
CA VAL A 337 12.93 0.11 -4.24
C VAL A 337 13.26 -1.01 -3.26
N TYR A 338 13.35 -0.69 -1.97
CA TYR A 338 13.63 -1.66 -0.91
C TYR A 338 12.31 -2.11 -0.28
N LEU A 339 12.02 -3.41 -0.31
CA LEU A 339 10.77 -3.99 0.22
C LEU A 339 11.06 -5.16 1.17
N ASP A 340 10.41 -5.14 2.32
CA ASP A 340 10.40 -6.29 3.24
C ASP A 340 9.52 -7.42 2.65
N GLN A 341 10.16 -8.50 2.21
CA GLN A 341 9.47 -9.62 1.55
C GLN A 341 8.49 -10.34 2.48
N MET A 342 8.84 -10.48 3.77
CA MET A 342 7.96 -11.11 4.76
C MET A 342 6.65 -10.33 4.95
N ILE A 343 6.75 -9.00 5.05
CA ILE A 343 5.57 -8.14 5.18
C ILE A 343 4.71 -8.21 3.91
N GLN A 344 5.32 -8.18 2.72
CA GLN A 344 4.59 -8.29 1.47
C GLN A 344 3.88 -9.64 1.36
N PHE A 345 4.56 -10.73 1.70
CA PHE A 345 3.98 -12.08 1.76
C PHE A 345 2.79 -12.13 2.71
N ALA A 346 2.93 -11.60 3.93
CA ALA A 346 1.88 -11.61 4.95
C ALA A 346 0.66 -10.76 4.52
N SER A 347 0.89 -9.56 3.98
CA SER A 347 -0.17 -8.63 3.58
C SER A 347 -1.04 -9.18 2.45
N ARG A 348 -0.45 -9.93 1.53
CA ARG A 348 -1.14 -10.61 0.43
C ARG A 348 -2.07 -11.72 0.89
N ARG A 349 -1.80 -12.29 2.05
CA ARG A 349 -2.53 -13.44 2.62
C ARG A 349 -3.38 -13.06 3.83
N LYS A 350 -3.66 -11.77 3.98
CA LYS A 350 -4.49 -11.19 5.04
C LYS A 350 -5.90 -11.75 4.99
N GLY A 351 -6.43 -12.60 4.77
CA GLY A 351 -7.78 -13.17 4.75
C GLY A 351 -7.77 -14.67 4.57
N GLN A 352 -6.59 -15.24 4.42
CA GLN A 352 -6.40 -16.68 4.35
C GLN A 352 -6.21 -17.24 5.76
N SER A 353 -6.34 -18.56 5.91
CA SER A 353 -6.05 -19.24 7.17
C SER A 353 -4.70 -18.82 7.73
N ALA A 354 -4.65 -18.49 9.00
CA ALA A 354 -3.46 -17.95 9.64
C ALA A 354 -2.25 -18.90 9.47
N PHE A 355 -1.16 -18.35 8.98
CA PHE A 355 0.12 -19.04 9.05
C PHE A 355 0.57 -19.11 10.50
N ALA A 356 1.01 -20.27 10.95
CA ALA A 356 1.48 -20.47 12.32
C ALA A 356 2.80 -19.69 12.59
N SER A 357 3.57 -19.41 11.55
CA SER A 357 4.85 -18.73 11.62
C SER A 357 5.13 -18.00 10.31
N PHE A 358 5.83 -16.86 10.39
CA PHE A 358 6.39 -16.14 9.25
C PHE A 358 7.92 -16.25 9.15
N LYS A 359 8.53 -17.20 9.89
CA LYS A 359 9.95 -17.45 9.74
C LYS A 359 10.28 -17.99 8.35
N LEU A 360 11.38 -17.53 7.78
CA LEU A 360 11.83 -17.89 6.42
C LEU A 360 11.81 -19.40 6.17
N ASN A 361 12.32 -20.17 7.13
CA ASN A 361 12.35 -21.64 7.04
C ASN A 361 10.97 -22.26 6.89
N ASP A 362 10.00 -21.78 7.69
CA ASP A 362 8.66 -22.36 7.75
C ASP A 362 7.87 -22.01 6.48
N ILE A 363 7.99 -20.77 6.03
CA ILE A 363 7.35 -20.31 4.79
C ILE A 363 8.01 -20.96 3.56
N GLY A 364 9.34 -21.06 3.53
CA GLY A 364 10.06 -21.76 2.46
C GLY A 364 9.63 -23.21 2.34
N ALA A 365 9.53 -23.94 3.47
CA ALA A 365 9.06 -25.32 3.51
C ALA A 365 7.60 -25.44 3.01
N GLN A 366 6.72 -24.54 3.44
CA GLN A 366 5.29 -24.61 3.14
C GLN A 366 4.98 -24.20 1.69
N ILE A 367 5.61 -23.16 1.18
CA ILE A 367 5.28 -22.57 -0.12
C ILE A 367 6.04 -23.22 -1.27
N CYS A 368 7.33 -23.41 -1.12
CA CYS A 368 8.19 -23.95 -2.19
C CYS A 368 8.88 -25.27 -1.84
N GLY A 369 8.70 -25.76 -0.62
CA GLY A 369 9.33 -27.00 -0.15
C GLY A 369 10.85 -26.91 0.02
N VAL A 370 11.38 -25.69 0.09
CA VAL A 370 12.80 -25.42 0.31
C VAL A 370 13.00 -24.94 1.75
N GLN A 371 14.05 -25.41 2.40
CA GLN A 371 14.36 -25.07 3.78
C GLN A 371 15.75 -24.44 3.87
N LYS A 372 16.00 -23.73 4.97
CA LYS A 372 17.33 -23.26 5.34
C LYS A 372 18.31 -24.43 5.47
N LEU A 373 19.59 -24.14 5.28
CA LEU A 373 20.64 -25.13 5.49
C LEU A 373 20.67 -25.59 6.96
N ASN A 374 20.61 -26.89 7.18
CA ASN A 374 20.71 -27.45 8.53
C ASN A 374 22.17 -27.62 8.94
N TYR A 375 22.61 -26.88 9.95
CA TYR A 375 23.98 -26.93 10.54
C TYR A 375 24.00 -27.57 11.92
N HIS A 376 22.87 -28.05 12.46
CA HIS A 376 22.79 -28.58 13.83
C HIS A 376 23.65 -29.84 14.06
N HIS A 377 24.09 -30.50 12.99
CA HIS A 377 25.05 -31.60 13.10
C HIS A 377 26.49 -31.12 13.45
N ILE A 378 26.79 -29.83 13.27
CA ILE A 378 28.07 -29.20 13.59
C ILE A 378 27.96 -28.52 14.97
N THR A 379 26.96 -27.69 15.15
CA THR A 379 26.71 -26.95 16.39
C THR A 379 25.25 -26.52 16.51
N THR A 380 24.78 -26.39 17.74
CA THR A 380 23.44 -25.80 18.01
C THR A 380 23.52 -24.27 18.19
N ASP A 381 24.70 -23.70 18.20
CA ASP A 381 24.97 -22.29 18.45
C ASP A 381 25.52 -21.63 17.18
N LEU A 382 24.72 -20.77 16.56
CA LEU A 382 25.08 -20.07 15.32
C LEU A 382 26.35 -19.21 15.50
N ALA A 383 26.54 -18.61 16.67
CA ALA A 383 27.74 -17.80 16.98
C ALA A 383 29.06 -18.57 16.84
N LYS A 384 29.02 -19.87 17.04
CA LYS A 384 30.20 -20.74 16.93
C LYS A 384 30.42 -21.28 15.52
N LEU A 385 29.40 -21.29 14.68
CA LEU A 385 29.48 -21.89 13.35
C LEU A 385 30.61 -21.32 12.49
N PRO A 386 30.85 -20.00 12.41
CA PRO A 386 31.94 -19.43 11.61
C PRO A 386 33.35 -19.95 12.00
N PHE A 387 33.53 -20.31 13.28
CA PHE A 387 34.82 -20.79 13.83
C PHE A 387 34.95 -22.31 13.80
N LEU A 388 33.89 -23.05 13.54
CA LEU A 388 33.87 -24.51 13.41
C LEU A 388 33.87 -24.97 11.96
N ASP A 389 33.07 -24.30 11.12
CA ASP A 389 32.96 -24.57 9.69
C ASP A 389 32.48 -23.30 8.96
N PHE A 390 33.45 -22.49 8.54
CA PHE A 390 33.20 -21.22 7.85
C PHE A 390 32.51 -21.42 6.49
N LYS A 391 32.79 -22.52 5.78
CA LYS A 391 32.18 -22.86 4.52
C LYS A 391 30.66 -23.08 4.71
N THR A 392 30.28 -23.87 5.70
CA THR A 392 28.85 -24.09 6.01
C THR A 392 28.18 -22.80 6.45
N PHE A 393 28.85 -21.91 7.17
CA PHE A 393 28.30 -20.61 7.54
C PHE A 393 28.02 -19.71 6.33
N VAL A 394 28.95 -19.62 5.40
CA VAL A 394 28.72 -18.85 4.15
C VAL A 394 27.61 -19.48 3.32
N PHE A 395 27.58 -20.81 3.22
CA PHE A 395 26.52 -21.51 2.48
C PHE A 395 25.15 -21.34 3.14
N TYR A 396 25.09 -21.24 4.47
CA TYR A 396 23.86 -20.95 5.19
C TYR A 396 23.29 -19.59 4.74
N ASN A 397 24.07 -18.53 4.73
CA ASN A 397 23.65 -17.21 4.25
C ASN A 397 23.20 -17.23 2.77
N ILE A 398 23.94 -17.94 1.89
CA ILE A 398 23.57 -18.08 0.48
C ILE A 398 22.21 -18.78 0.33
N VAL A 399 22.00 -19.89 1.07
CA VAL A 399 20.75 -20.65 1.00
C VAL A 399 19.58 -19.83 1.51
N ASP A 400 19.77 -19.01 2.54
CA ASP A 400 18.72 -18.11 3.04
C ASP A 400 18.22 -17.16 1.94
N VAL A 401 19.12 -16.57 1.17
CA VAL A 401 18.75 -15.73 0.04
C VAL A 401 18.10 -16.55 -1.09
N LEU A 402 18.57 -17.77 -1.37
CA LEU A 402 17.95 -18.63 -2.36
C LEU A 402 16.53 -19.06 -1.97
N VAL A 403 16.24 -19.27 -0.68
CA VAL A 403 14.87 -19.52 -0.20
C VAL A 403 13.96 -18.32 -0.48
N GLN A 404 14.46 -17.09 -0.31
CA GLN A 404 13.72 -15.88 -0.67
C GLN A 404 13.36 -15.86 -2.17
N VAL A 405 14.35 -16.20 -3.03
CA VAL A 405 14.11 -16.32 -4.49
C VAL A 405 13.02 -17.35 -4.79
N CYS A 406 13.10 -18.54 -4.20
CA CYS A 406 12.14 -19.62 -4.42
C CYS A 406 10.73 -19.24 -3.97
N ILE A 407 10.59 -18.53 -2.85
CA ILE A 407 9.29 -18.02 -2.37
C ILE A 407 8.72 -17.05 -3.39
N GLU A 408 9.49 -16.07 -3.86
CA GLU A 408 9.01 -15.07 -4.81
C GLU A 408 8.67 -15.67 -6.18
N GLU A 409 9.47 -16.60 -6.69
CA GLU A 409 9.16 -17.31 -7.93
C GLU A 409 7.89 -18.18 -7.81
N SER A 410 7.56 -18.64 -6.61
CA SER A 410 6.35 -19.41 -6.34
C SER A 410 5.11 -18.56 -6.18
N THR A 411 5.24 -17.31 -5.73
CA THR A 411 4.12 -16.47 -5.28
C THR A 411 3.89 -15.25 -6.15
N ASP A 412 4.95 -14.71 -6.77
CA ASP A 412 4.98 -13.44 -7.52
C ASP A 412 4.34 -12.28 -6.74
N ASP A 413 4.58 -12.22 -5.43
CA ASP A 413 4.01 -11.19 -4.56
C ASP A 413 4.48 -9.79 -4.95
N ILE A 414 5.75 -9.64 -5.33
CA ILE A 414 6.32 -8.35 -5.75
C ILE A 414 5.78 -7.91 -7.12
N GLY A 415 5.60 -8.85 -8.05
CA GLY A 415 4.94 -8.57 -9.33
C GLY A 415 3.53 -8.04 -9.13
N TYR A 416 2.75 -8.67 -8.26
CA TYR A 416 1.42 -8.18 -7.92
C TYR A 416 1.43 -6.78 -7.28
N ILE A 417 2.35 -6.53 -6.33
CA ILE A 417 2.45 -5.23 -5.66
C ILE A 417 2.84 -4.14 -6.65
N TYR A 418 3.78 -4.44 -7.56
CA TYR A 418 4.14 -3.54 -8.64
C TYR A 418 2.94 -3.20 -9.53
N ASN A 419 2.22 -4.22 -10.01
CA ASN A 419 1.04 -4.04 -10.83
C ASN A 419 -0.03 -3.23 -10.10
N SER A 420 -0.30 -3.55 -8.85
CA SER A 420 -1.28 -2.82 -8.03
C SER A 420 -0.86 -1.37 -7.80
N SER A 421 0.43 -1.09 -7.59
CA SER A 421 0.96 0.26 -7.43
C SER A 421 0.77 1.10 -8.70
N VAL A 422 1.12 0.53 -9.86
CA VAL A 422 1.02 1.21 -11.16
C VAL A 422 -0.45 1.46 -11.52
N LEU A 423 -1.29 0.41 -11.48
CA LEU A 423 -2.71 0.50 -11.87
C LEU A 423 -3.55 1.43 -10.97
N ASN A 424 -3.20 1.53 -9.70
CA ASN A 424 -3.97 2.29 -8.73
C ASN A 424 -3.25 3.58 -8.29
N ASN A 425 -2.17 3.94 -8.95
CA ASN A 425 -1.45 5.18 -8.71
C ASN A 425 -1.03 5.38 -7.25
N THR A 426 -0.53 4.30 -6.62
CA THR A 426 -0.28 4.25 -5.18
C THR A 426 1.17 3.86 -4.90
N ARG A 427 1.76 4.46 -3.87
CA ARG A 427 3.12 4.12 -3.41
C ARG A 427 3.19 2.68 -2.91
N PHE A 428 4.32 2.00 -3.12
CA PHE A 428 4.54 0.62 -2.65
C PHE A 428 4.31 0.47 -1.14
N SER A 429 4.75 1.42 -0.33
CA SER A 429 4.52 1.43 1.12
C SER A 429 3.04 1.53 1.54
N LYS A 430 2.12 1.76 0.61
CA LYS A 430 0.68 1.94 0.87
C LYS A 430 -0.23 1.01 0.06
N VAL A 431 0.30 0.16 -0.78
CA VAL A 431 -0.49 -0.80 -1.58
C VAL A 431 -1.32 -1.74 -0.69
N HIS A 432 -0.79 -2.13 0.47
CA HIS A 432 -1.52 -2.96 1.45
C HIS A 432 -2.73 -2.25 2.09
N ARG A 433 -2.83 -0.91 2.00
CA ARG A 433 -3.95 -0.12 2.53
C ARG A 433 -5.00 0.13 1.46
N GLN A 434 -5.96 -0.76 1.37
CA GLN A 434 -7.03 -0.72 0.36
C GLN A 434 -7.74 0.62 0.24
N THR A 435 -8.02 1.29 1.36
CA THR A 435 -8.67 2.60 1.37
C THR A 435 -7.87 3.68 0.66
N ILE A 436 -6.53 3.61 0.69
CA ILE A 436 -5.66 4.57 0.01
C ILE A 436 -5.64 4.30 -1.48
N TYR A 437 -5.38 3.05 -1.89
CA TYR A 437 -5.28 2.76 -3.31
C TYR A 437 -6.64 2.89 -4.02
N LEU A 438 -7.74 2.53 -3.36
CA LEU A 438 -9.09 2.73 -3.90
C LEU A 438 -9.39 4.21 -4.11
N ARG A 439 -9.05 5.04 -3.12
CA ARG A 439 -9.20 6.49 -3.24
C ARG A 439 -8.39 7.06 -4.41
N ASN A 440 -7.12 6.67 -4.54
CA ASN A 440 -6.27 7.15 -5.64
C ASN A 440 -6.84 6.74 -7.00
N LYS A 441 -7.34 5.51 -7.13
CA LYS A 441 -8.02 5.04 -8.35
C LYS A 441 -9.31 5.80 -8.63
N GLN A 442 -10.13 6.08 -7.62
CA GLN A 442 -11.34 6.88 -7.75
C GLN A 442 -11.03 8.30 -8.23
N ILE A 443 -10.04 8.96 -7.63
CA ILE A 443 -9.59 10.28 -8.04
C ILE A 443 -9.22 10.28 -9.53
N ASP A 444 -8.43 9.31 -9.96
CA ASP A 444 -8.01 9.18 -11.36
C ASP A 444 -9.20 8.97 -12.29
N PHE A 445 -10.11 8.10 -11.92
CA PHE A 445 -11.29 7.80 -12.71
C PHE A 445 -12.23 9.02 -12.85
N TYR A 446 -12.61 9.66 -11.75
CA TYR A 446 -13.49 10.82 -11.78
C TYR A 446 -12.86 11.99 -12.54
N PHE A 447 -11.55 12.19 -12.37
CA PHE A 447 -10.88 13.24 -13.10
C PHE A 447 -10.87 13.01 -14.62
N ASN A 448 -10.85 11.74 -15.07
CA ASN A 448 -11.02 11.39 -16.50
C ASN A 448 -12.42 11.66 -17.01
N LEU A 449 -13.43 11.58 -16.16
CA LEU A 449 -14.83 11.94 -16.48
C LEU A 449 -15.07 13.47 -16.45
N GLY A 450 -14.05 14.27 -16.22
CA GLY A 450 -14.22 15.72 -16.11
C GLY A 450 -14.66 16.21 -14.74
N LEU A 451 -14.58 15.36 -13.70
CA LEU A 451 -15.00 15.67 -12.34
C LEU A 451 -13.82 15.84 -11.42
N VAL A 452 -13.90 16.74 -10.46
CA VAL A 452 -12.92 16.93 -9.38
C VAL A 452 -13.49 16.40 -8.08
N VAL A 453 -12.76 15.49 -7.44
CA VAL A 453 -13.22 14.78 -6.24
C VAL A 453 -13.11 15.67 -5.00
N GLY A 454 -14.11 15.61 -4.15
CA GLY A 454 -14.14 16.25 -2.84
C GLY A 454 -13.16 15.58 -1.86
N ASN A 455 -12.88 16.29 -0.78
CA ASN A 455 -11.99 15.82 0.27
C ASN A 455 -12.69 14.83 1.22
N ASN A 456 -11.90 14.02 1.92
CA ASN A 456 -12.42 13.09 2.91
C ASN A 456 -12.76 13.82 4.22
N ILE A 457 -14.04 14.08 4.43
CA ILE A 457 -14.55 14.77 5.63
C ILE A 457 -14.54 13.90 6.90
N ASN A 458 -14.37 12.59 6.78
CA ASN A 458 -14.44 11.69 7.95
C ASN A 458 -13.28 11.87 8.94
N LYS A 459 -12.18 12.50 8.51
CA LYS A 459 -11.02 12.77 9.39
C LYS A 459 -11.28 13.81 10.48
N THR A 460 -12.33 14.62 10.33
CA THR A 460 -12.63 15.74 11.22
C THR A 460 -13.95 15.62 11.98
N ARG A 461 -14.71 14.54 11.74
CA ARG A 461 -15.97 14.32 12.47
C ARG A 461 -15.65 14.04 13.95
N GLU A 462 -16.09 14.96 14.80
CA GLU A 462 -16.07 14.83 16.27
C GLU A 462 -17.09 13.80 16.78
N LYS A 463 -18.06 13.42 15.95
CA LYS A 463 -19.04 12.40 16.31
C LYS A 463 -18.49 11.01 15.96
N PRO A 464 -18.61 10.04 16.87
CA PRO A 464 -18.39 8.66 16.51
C PRO A 464 -19.28 8.33 15.30
N SER A 465 -18.74 7.64 14.32
CA SER A 465 -19.54 7.11 13.21
C SER A 465 -20.75 6.39 13.83
N GLU A 466 -21.96 6.74 13.42
CA GLU A 466 -23.13 5.94 13.74
C GLU A 466 -22.78 4.49 13.41
N LYS A 467 -22.75 3.65 14.43
CA LYS A 467 -22.55 2.23 14.22
C LYS A 467 -23.81 1.75 13.56
N PHE A 468 -23.69 1.33 12.31
CA PHE A 468 -24.73 0.52 11.71
C PHE A 468 -24.79 -0.79 12.51
N ASP A 469 -25.99 -1.18 12.86
CA ASP A 469 -26.21 -2.51 13.41
C ASP A 469 -25.68 -3.52 12.39
N GLY A 470 -24.85 -4.44 12.86
CA GLY A 470 -24.29 -5.49 12.00
C GLY A 470 -25.38 -6.40 11.44
N ALA A 471 -25.00 -7.25 10.49
CA ALA A 471 -25.87 -8.29 10.01
C ALA A 471 -26.41 -9.15 11.17
N PHE A 472 -27.67 -9.50 11.15
CA PHE A 472 -28.25 -10.44 12.11
C PHE A 472 -27.57 -11.80 11.92
N VAL A 473 -26.82 -12.21 12.93
CA VAL A 473 -26.26 -13.56 13.02
C VAL A 473 -27.19 -14.36 13.94
N ALA A 474 -27.95 -15.26 13.37
CA ALA A 474 -28.81 -16.15 14.15
C ALA A 474 -27.95 -17.03 15.05
N ASP A 475 -28.19 -16.96 16.38
CA ASP A 475 -27.63 -17.96 17.30
C ASP A 475 -28.30 -19.30 17.00
N PRO A 476 -27.55 -20.36 16.70
CA PRO A 476 -28.10 -21.71 16.50
C PRO A 476 -28.98 -22.16 17.65
N ASN A 477 -28.75 -21.64 18.86
CA ASN A 477 -29.58 -21.93 20.03
C ASN A 477 -30.99 -21.31 19.96
N LEU A 478 -31.18 -20.24 19.21
CA LEU A 478 -32.48 -19.58 19.02
C LEU A 478 -33.36 -20.28 17.99
N VAL A 479 -32.77 -21.01 17.06
CA VAL A 479 -33.49 -21.65 15.93
C VAL A 479 -34.09 -22.99 16.32
N ASN A 480 -33.65 -23.64 17.41
CA ASN A 480 -34.01 -25.03 17.70
C ASN A 480 -34.20 -25.34 19.18
N ASP A 481 -35.20 -24.72 19.82
CA ASP A 481 -35.67 -25.21 21.12
C ASP A 481 -36.36 -26.59 21.07
N SER A 482 -36.69 -27.06 19.86
CA SER A 482 -37.45 -28.32 19.65
C SER A 482 -36.59 -29.56 19.39
N VAL A 483 -35.31 -29.47 19.10
CA VAL A 483 -34.42 -30.59 18.79
C VAL A 483 -33.14 -30.54 19.63
N LYS A 484 -33.27 -30.66 20.94
CA LYS A 484 -32.12 -30.81 21.83
C LYS A 484 -31.73 -32.25 21.99
N LEU A 485 -30.80 -32.72 21.16
CA LEU A 485 -30.10 -33.99 21.44
C LEU A 485 -29.20 -33.77 22.66
N LYS A 486 -29.35 -34.59 23.69
CA LYS A 486 -28.47 -34.56 24.87
C LYS A 486 -27.61 -35.83 24.87
N ILE A 487 -26.31 -35.67 24.82
CA ILE A 487 -25.34 -36.75 25.05
C ILE A 487 -24.73 -36.51 26.43
N ASN A 488 -24.92 -37.44 27.34
CA ASN A 488 -24.48 -37.33 28.75
C ASN A 488 -24.98 -36.07 29.47
N GLY A 489 -26.21 -35.63 29.15
CA GLY A 489 -26.79 -34.42 29.74
C GLY A 489 -26.36 -33.08 29.11
N ILE A 490 -25.42 -33.09 28.20
CA ILE A 490 -24.93 -31.90 27.48
C ILE A 490 -25.74 -31.75 26.18
N PRO A 491 -26.39 -30.61 25.91
CA PRO A 491 -27.07 -30.39 24.65
C PRO A 491 -26.06 -30.37 23.50
N VAL A 492 -26.30 -31.22 22.51
CA VAL A 492 -25.46 -31.33 21.31
C VAL A 492 -26.33 -31.05 20.09
N PHE A 493 -25.87 -30.13 19.24
CA PHE A 493 -26.49 -29.91 17.95
C PHE A 493 -25.81 -30.80 16.92
N LEU A 494 -26.57 -31.71 16.35
CA LEU A 494 -26.13 -32.56 15.26
C LEU A 494 -27.03 -32.25 14.05
N CYS A 495 -26.48 -31.71 12.99
CA CYS A 495 -27.15 -31.53 11.72
C CYS A 495 -26.65 -32.60 10.76
N ASP A 496 -27.58 -33.36 10.19
CA ASP A 496 -27.31 -34.28 9.10
C ASP A 496 -27.66 -33.60 7.77
N ASN A 497 -26.81 -33.82 6.74
CA ASN A 497 -26.98 -33.19 5.41
C ASN A 497 -27.00 -31.67 5.43
N LEU A 498 -26.03 -31.05 6.14
CA LEU A 498 -25.84 -29.62 6.17
C LEU A 498 -25.33 -29.13 4.80
N VAL A 499 -26.01 -28.14 4.25
CA VAL A 499 -25.57 -27.42 3.07
C VAL A 499 -25.37 -25.96 3.45
N ASP A 500 -24.19 -25.45 3.23
CA ASP A 500 -23.85 -24.05 3.45
C ASP A 500 -23.90 -23.31 2.12
N PHE A 501 -24.67 -22.22 2.08
CA PHE A 501 -24.76 -21.33 0.92
C PHE A 501 -24.21 -19.97 1.30
N ASP A 502 -23.15 -19.56 0.62
CA ASP A 502 -22.62 -18.22 0.72
C ASP A 502 -22.80 -17.45 -0.60
N PHE A 503 -23.24 -16.22 -0.50
CA PHE A 503 -23.32 -15.31 -1.66
C PHE A 503 -21.96 -14.69 -1.91
N SER A 504 -21.30 -15.07 -2.98
CA SER A 504 -20.06 -14.44 -3.39
C SER A 504 -20.22 -12.92 -3.50
N SER A 505 -19.46 -12.18 -2.70
CA SER A 505 -19.46 -10.71 -2.70
C SER A 505 -20.87 -10.09 -2.52
N LEU A 506 -21.64 -10.55 -1.55
CA LEU A 506 -23.05 -10.15 -1.33
C LEU A 506 -23.24 -8.63 -1.32
N TYR A 507 -22.53 -7.88 -0.46
CA TYR A 507 -22.68 -6.43 -0.38
C TYR A 507 -22.32 -5.70 -1.69
N PRO A 508 -21.19 -6.02 -2.35
CA PRO A 508 -20.87 -5.44 -3.65
C PRO A 508 -21.90 -5.75 -4.74
N SER A 509 -22.44 -6.97 -4.74
CA SER A 509 -23.46 -7.37 -5.70
C SER A 509 -24.77 -6.61 -5.49
N ILE A 510 -25.17 -6.43 -4.24
CA ILE A 510 -26.33 -5.60 -3.86
C ILE A 510 -26.10 -4.15 -4.27
N ASN A 511 -24.96 -3.57 -3.92
CA ASN A 511 -24.67 -2.18 -4.27
C ASN A 511 -24.68 -1.96 -5.79
N ARG A 512 -24.21 -2.92 -6.56
CA ARG A 512 -24.21 -2.85 -8.02
C ARG A 512 -25.59 -3.04 -8.62
N GLU A 513 -26.32 -4.05 -8.16
CA GLU A 513 -27.67 -4.38 -8.66
C GLU A 513 -28.65 -3.25 -8.38
N PHE A 514 -28.57 -2.68 -7.20
CA PHE A 514 -29.49 -1.65 -6.72
C PHE A 514 -28.94 -0.23 -6.88
N ASN A 515 -27.79 -0.05 -7.53
CA ASN A 515 -27.14 1.23 -7.74
C ASN A 515 -26.97 2.06 -6.44
N LEU A 516 -26.62 1.39 -5.33
CA LEU A 516 -26.43 2.03 -4.04
C LEU A 516 -25.06 2.71 -3.98
N SER A 517 -25.02 4.00 -4.18
CA SER A 517 -23.81 4.80 -4.06
C SER A 517 -24.15 6.22 -3.61
N SER A 518 -23.18 6.92 -3.03
CA SER A 518 -23.36 8.32 -2.61
C SER A 518 -23.86 9.21 -3.76
N PRO A 519 -23.33 9.10 -4.99
CA PRO A 519 -23.84 9.89 -6.12
C PRO A 519 -25.26 9.55 -6.57
N SER A 520 -25.74 8.35 -6.29
CA SER A 520 -27.08 7.91 -6.64
C SER A 520 -28.11 8.16 -5.52
N GLU A 521 -27.68 8.71 -4.38
CA GLU A 521 -28.57 9.11 -3.30
C GLU A 521 -29.39 10.33 -3.72
N ILE A 522 -30.70 10.18 -3.81
CA ILE A 522 -31.61 11.27 -4.20
C ILE A 522 -31.99 12.09 -2.97
N GLY A 523 -32.22 11.42 -1.86
CA GLY A 523 -32.59 12.06 -0.62
C GLY A 523 -32.92 11.06 0.47
N LYS A 524 -33.21 11.59 1.65
CA LYS A 524 -33.63 10.85 2.83
C LYS A 524 -35.03 11.29 3.20
N ILE A 525 -35.90 10.34 3.52
CA ILE A 525 -37.21 10.60 4.09
C ILE A 525 -37.06 10.59 5.60
N GLU A 526 -37.39 11.71 6.24
CA GLU A 526 -37.45 11.85 7.68
C GLU A 526 -38.88 12.11 8.11
N PHE A 527 -39.33 11.39 9.11
CA PHE A 527 -40.67 11.55 9.69
C PHE A 527 -40.58 12.41 10.93
N GLU A 528 -41.50 13.37 11.08
CA GLU A 528 -41.60 14.15 12.33
C GLU A 528 -42.43 13.35 13.34
N ASP A 529 -41.82 13.00 14.44
CA ASP A 529 -42.27 12.56 15.77
C ASP A 529 -43.49 11.62 15.95
N ASP A 530 -44.20 11.18 14.92
CA ASP A 530 -45.33 10.26 15.06
C ASP A 530 -44.98 8.85 14.51
N LYS A 531 -44.69 7.92 15.41
CA LYS A 531 -44.34 6.55 15.05
C LYS A 531 -45.46 5.80 14.34
N ASP A 532 -46.72 6.14 14.65
CA ASP A 532 -47.89 5.48 14.05
C ASP A 532 -48.12 5.96 12.61
N ALA A 533 -47.99 7.28 12.37
CA ALA A 533 -48.03 7.85 11.05
C ALA A 533 -46.86 7.36 10.16
N SER A 534 -45.66 7.28 10.74
CA SER A 534 -44.47 6.76 10.06
C SER A 534 -44.67 5.30 9.62
N SER A 535 -45.24 4.46 10.49
CA SER A 535 -45.49 3.06 10.20
C SER A 535 -46.55 2.88 9.11
N ALA A 536 -47.65 3.66 9.16
CA ALA A 536 -48.70 3.63 8.15
C ALA A 536 -48.23 4.10 6.77
N ILE A 537 -47.36 5.12 6.73
CA ILE A 537 -46.78 5.62 5.48
C ILE A 537 -45.77 4.60 4.91
N ILE A 538 -44.95 3.97 5.74
CA ILE A 538 -44.02 2.93 5.32
C ILE A 538 -44.80 1.73 4.79
N GLU A 539 -45.91 1.34 5.45
CA GLU A 539 -46.74 0.23 5.02
C GLU A 539 -47.48 0.55 3.70
N ASP A 540 -47.96 1.76 3.54
CA ASP A 540 -48.58 2.24 2.29
C ASP A 540 -47.55 2.31 1.16
N ILE A 541 -46.37 2.79 1.47
CA ILE A 541 -45.25 2.76 0.58
C ILE A 541 -44.83 1.31 0.23
N VAL A 542 -44.80 0.37 1.12
CA VAL A 542 -44.40 -1.02 0.87
C VAL A 542 -45.46 -1.82 0.13
N THR A 543 -46.75 -1.53 0.34
CA THR A 543 -47.86 -2.33 -0.20
C THR A 543 -48.40 -1.86 -1.54
N GLN A 544 -48.07 -0.65 -1.99
CA GLN A 544 -48.57 -0.14 -3.25
C GLN A 544 -47.50 -0.18 -4.35
N ASP A 545 -47.98 -0.26 -5.61
CA ASP A 545 -47.16 -0.20 -6.82
C ASP A 545 -46.17 0.99 -6.86
N HIS A 546 -46.37 1.98 -6.01
CA HIS A 546 -45.51 3.15 -5.91
C HIS A 546 -44.21 2.90 -5.18
N LEU A 547 -44.14 1.87 -4.39
CA LEU A 547 -42.89 1.43 -3.83
C LEU A 547 -42.18 0.36 -4.62
N THR A 548 -42.79 0.06 -5.71
CA THR A 548 -41.93 -0.31 -6.78
C THR A 548 -40.94 0.80 -7.12
N ILE A 549 -41.07 2.02 -6.56
CA ILE A 549 -39.99 2.99 -6.53
C ILE A 549 -38.77 2.41 -5.80
N GLY A 550 -38.93 1.92 -4.62
CA GLY A 550 -37.82 1.23 -3.94
C GLY A 550 -37.31 0.05 -4.76
N HIS A 551 -38.22 -0.77 -5.27
CA HIS A 551 -37.86 -1.95 -6.05
C HIS A 551 -37.28 -1.60 -7.42
N ARG A 552 -37.71 -0.58 -8.07
CA ARG A 552 -37.15 -0.07 -9.32
C ARG A 552 -35.94 0.80 -9.09
N TRP A 553 -35.86 1.50 -7.98
CA TRP A 553 -34.65 2.17 -7.52
C TRP A 553 -33.47 1.20 -7.42
N PHE A 554 -33.74 0.04 -7.02
CA PHE A 554 -32.80 -1.05 -6.99
C PHE A 554 -32.55 -1.73 -8.33
N GLY A 555 -32.86 -1.27 -9.40
CA GLY A 555 -32.61 -1.86 -10.72
C GLY A 555 -32.89 -0.91 -11.85
N LEU A 556 -33.16 0.35 -11.51
CA LEU A 556 -33.60 1.30 -12.53
C LEU A 556 -32.46 1.70 -13.45
N PRO A 557 -32.64 1.41 -14.73
CA PRO A 557 -31.80 1.99 -15.74
C PRO A 557 -32.14 3.47 -16.00
N ASN A 558 -33.20 4.02 -15.42
CA ASN A 558 -33.72 5.33 -15.78
C ASN A 558 -34.09 6.20 -14.57
N TYR A 559 -33.17 7.13 -14.27
CA TYR A 559 -33.31 8.08 -13.17
C TYR A 559 -34.48 9.08 -13.34
N SER A 560 -34.81 9.46 -14.58
CA SER A 560 -35.92 10.37 -14.83
C SER A 560 -37.25 9.77 -14.36
N GLU A 561 -37.42 8.46 -14.50
CA GLU A 561 -38.63 7.75 -14.05
C GLU A 561 -38.76 7.79 -12.51
N LEU A 562 -37.65 7.72 -11.77
CA LEU A 562 -37.65 7.87 -10.32
C LEU A 562 -38.01 9.30 -9.89
N VAL A 563 -37.44 10.31 -10.56
CA VAL A 563 -37.73 11.72 -10.31
C VAL A 563 -39.22 12.00 -10.58
N ASP A 564 -39.78 11.46 -11.67
CA ASP A 564 -41.17 11.61 -12.00
C ASP A 564 -42.11 10.95 -10.96
N GLN A 565 -41.73 9.79 -10.44
CA GLN A 565 -42.46 9.10 -9.40
C GLN A 565 -42.44 9.85 -8.07
N VAL A 566 -41.27 10.33 -7.65
CA VAL A 566 -41.13 11.16 -6.43
C VAL A 566 -41.91 12.46 -6.60
N SER A 567 -41.86 13.08 -7.78
CA SER A 567 -42.62 14.28 -8.10
C SER A 567 -44.13 14.02 -8.06
N THR A 568 -44.59 12.85 -8.53
CA THR A 568 -45.98 12.43 -8.47
C THR A 568 -46.44 12.22 -7.03
N LEU A 569 -45.63 11.66 -6.17
CA LEU A 569 -45.93 11.50 -4.76
C LEU A 569 -46.04 12.86 -4.04
N PHE A 570 -45.19 13.84 -4.38
CA PHE A 570 -45.34 15.21 -3.91
C PHE A 570 -46.62 15.87 -4.43
N ALA A 571 -46.86 15.76 -5.72
CA ALA A 571 -48.04 16.36 -6.35
C ALA A 571 -49.37 15.76 -5.85
N SER A 572 -49.38 14.49 -5.46
CA SER A 572 -50.53 13.82 -4.85
C SER A 572 -50.76 14.16 -3.38
N GLY A 573 -49.86 14.92 -2.75
CA GLY A 573 -49.88 15.21 -1.31
C GLY A 573 -49.51 14.03 -0.40
N ARG A 574 -49.08 12.93 -0.99
CA ARG A 574 -48.63 11.74 -0.22
C ARG A 574 -47.24 11.94 0.34
N LEU A 575 -46.42 12.80 -0.28
CA LEU A 575 -45.20 13.37 0.25
C LEU A 575 -45.39 14.88 0.41
N SER A 576 -45.52 15.38 1.64
CA SER A 576 -45.79 16.79 1.92
C SER A 576 -44.57 17.40 2.64
N THR A 577 -44.22 18.63 2.22
CA THR A 577 -43.19 19.42 2.90
C THR A 577 -43.74 20.15 4.14
N GLU A 578 -45.07 20.16 4.34
CA GLU A 578 -45.71 20.96 5.38
C GLU A 578 -46.19 20.13 6.56
N ASN A 579 -46.36 18.82 6.39
CA ASN A 579 -46.91 17.96 7.43
C ASN A 579 -45.88 16.93 7.92
N GLU A 580 -46.06 15.69 7.93
CA GLU A 580 -45.43 14.68 8.77
C GLU A 580 -44.11 14.12 8.25
N PHE A 581 -43.67 14.45 7.05
CA PHE A 581 -42.35 14.00 6.53
C PHE A 581 -41.73 14.99 5.55
N LYS A 582 -40.43 14.98 5.49
CA LYS A 582 -39.61 15.80 4.60
C LYS A 582 -38.63 14.93 3.85
N VAL A 583 -38.47 15.21 2.56
CA VAL A 583 -37.44 14.55 1.74
C VAL A 583 -36.20 15.44 1.72
N TYR A 584 -35.09 14.90 2.15
CA TYR A 584 -33.83 15.61 2.24
C TYR A 584 -32.77 14.96 1.37
N ASN A 585 -31.98 15.78 0.71
CA ASN A 585 -30.70 15.36 0.17
C ASN A 585 -29.61 15.93 1.08
N LYS A 586 -28.92 15.05 1.82
CA LYS A 586 -27.83 15.42 2.74
C LYS A 586 -28.18 16.60 3.66
N GLY A 587 -29.38 16.57 4.24
CA GLY A 587 -29.85 17.57 5.18
C GLY A 587 -30.62 18.76 4.57
N LYS A 588 -30.92 18.74 3.26
CA LYS A 588 -31.79 19.73 2.62
C LYS A 588 -32.99 19.10 1.98
N LEU A 589 -34.07 19.85 2.03
CA LEU A 589 -35.31 19.47 1.33
C LEU A 589 -35.04 19.35 -0.16
N VAL A 590 -35.26 18.18 -0.70
CA VAL A 590 -35.10 17.92 -2.12
C VAL A 590 -36.34 18.43 -2.84
N LYS A 591 -36.19 19.46 -3.63
CA LYS A 591 -37.07 19.60 -4.79
C LYS A 591 -36.71 18.50 -5.78
N PRO A 592 -37.68 17.97 -6.55
CA PRO A 592 -37.40 17.00 -7.60
C PRO A 592 -36.20 17.52 -8.40
N LEU A 593 -35.20 16.72 -8.50
CA LEU A 593 -33.92 17.14 -9.06
C LEU A 593 -34.10 17.53 -10.51
N GLU A 594 -33.63 18.70 -10.81
CA GLU A 594 -33.63 19.22 -12.17
C GLU A 594 -32.73 18.37 -13.08
N VAL A 595 -33.00 18.45 -14.35
CA VAL A 595 -32.50 17.64 -15.47
C VAL A 595 -30.96 17.51 -15.54
N GLU A 596 -30.19 18.39 -14.91
CA GLU A 596 -28.71 18.38 -14.92
C GLU A 596 -28.08 17.13 -14.26
N TYR A 597 -28.80 16.48 -13.35
CA TYR A 597 -28.36 15.24 -12.73
C TYR A 597 -28.43 14.03 -13.67
N ASN A 598 -29.28 14.12 -14.70
CA ASN A 598 -29.49 13.02 -15.65
C ASN A 598 -28.27 12.69 -16.52
N GLU A 599 -27.38 13.63 -16.75
CA GLU A 599 -26.18 13.39 -17.58
C GLU A 599 -25.02 12.73 -16.80
N CYS A 600 -24.89 13.04 -15.52
CA CYS A 600 -23.81 12.52 -14.69
C CYS A 600 -24.08 11.12 -14.12
N ILE A 601 -25.32 10.80 -13.78
CA ILE A 601 -25.68 9.55 -13.10
C ILE A 601 -25.40 8.28 -13.91
N PRO A 602 -25.65 8.19 -15.23
CA PRO A 602 -25.28 7.00 -15.99
C PRO A 602 -23.79 6.72 -15.97
N ALA A 603 -22.95 7.76 -15.98
CA ALA A 603 -21.52 7.61 -15.89
C ALA A 603 -21.08 7.16 -14.49
N LEU A 604 -21.69 7.70 -13.44
CA LEU A 604 -21.44 7.35 -12.06
C LEU A 604 -21.93 5.93 -11.71
N THR A 605 -23.08 5.54 -12.24
CA THR A 605 -23.58 4.17 -12.14
C THR A 605 -22.65 3.19 -12.83
N ARG A 606 -22.18 3.54 -14.03
CA ARG A 606 -21.20 2.75 -14.77
C ARG A 606 -19.87 2.68 -14.01
N PHE A 607 -19.43 3.77 -13.41
CA PHE A 607 -18.25 3.80 -12.55
C PHE A 607 -18.43 2.90 -11.33
N GLY A 608 -19.53 3.02 -10.60
CA GLY A 608 -19.82 2.18 -9.45
C GLY A 608 -19.75 0.69 -9.81
N SER A 609 -20.37 0.29 -10.92
CA SER A 609 -20.32 -1.08 -11.42
C SER A 609 -18.89 -1.51 -11.81
N MET A 610 -18.18 -0.69 -12.56
CA MET A 610 -16.82 -0.99 -12.99
C MET A 610 -15.84 -1.01 -11.83
N ASN A 611 -15.95 -0.05 -10.90
CA ASN A 611 -15.05 0.06 -9.77
C ASN A 611 -15.25 -1.09 -8.78
N MET A 612 -16.49 -1.48 -8.53
CA MET A 612 -16.81 -2.64 -7.71
C MET A 612 -16.29 -3.93 -8.36
N ASN A 613 -16.45 -4.09 -9.66
CA ASN A 613 -15.88 -5.23 -10.37
C ASN A 613 -14.35 -5.24 -10.35
N ALA A 614 -13.69 -4.11 -10.54
CA ALA A 614 -12.24 -4.01 -10.46
C ALA A 614 -11.73 -4.32 -9.04
N ILE A 615 -12.36 -3.74 -8.02
CA ILE A 615 -11.96 -3.91 -6.62
C ILE A 615 -12.17 -5.34 -6.14
N TYR A 616 -13.31 -5.93 -6.44
CA TYR A 616 -13.65 -7.27 -5.97
C TYR A 616 -13.24 -8.37 -6.96
N GLY A 617 -13.12 -8.06 -8.24
CA GLY A 617 -12.55 -8.94 -9.23
C GLY A 617 -11.06 -9.22 -8.98
N GLU A 618 -10.30 -8.20 -8.63
CA GLU A 618 -8.89 -8.36 -8.22
C GLU A 618 -8.74 -9.19 -6.93
N ARG A 619 -9.70 -9.10 -6.01
CA ARG A 619 -9.72 -9.93 -4.80
C ARG A 619 -10.12 -11.38 -5.06
N GLN A 620 -10.86 -11.64 -6.12
CA GLN A 620 -11.30 -12.99 -6.50
C GLN A 620 -10.33 -13.69 -7.45
N MET A 621 -9.27 -13.03 -7.91
CA MET A 621 -8.22 -13.72 -8.66
C MET A 621 -7.56 -14.80 -7.79
N PRO A 622 -7.24 -15.98 -8.34
CA PRO A 622 -6.54 -17.02 -7.60
C PRO A 622 -5.23 -16.48 -7.01
N GLY A 623 -5.15 -16.39 -5.70
CA GLY A 623 -4.07 -15.72 -4.97
C GLY A 623 -4.37 -14.27 -4.59
N GLY A 624 -5.54 -13.74 -4.87
CA GLY A 624 -6.00 -12.40 -4.52
C GLY A 624 -6.91 -12.32 -3.29
N LEU A 625 -7.25 -13.43 -2.69
CA LEU A 625 -7.93 -13.54 -1.38
C LEU A 625 -7.11 -14.39 -0.46
#